data_1f936c24920d8ab9a6d452a8c416903b
#
_entry.id   1f936c24920d8ab9a6d452a8c416903b
#
_cell.length_a   1.000
_cell.length_b   1.000
_cell.length_c   1.000
_cell.angle_alpha   90.00
_cell.angle_beta   90.00
_cell.angle_gamma   90.00
#
_symmetry.space_group_name_H-M   'P 1'
#
loop_
_entity.id
_entity.type
_entity.pdbx_description
1 polymer ?
#
loop_
_entity_poly.entity_id
_entity_poly.type
_entity_poly.pdbx_seq_one_letter_code
_entity_poly.pdbx_strand_id
1 'polypeptide(L)'
;MTKSLSVCLQYLLPKLALTDFAGRFANWHGGRWTHAVIRWFVKRYNVNMDEAADADITHYASFNDFFTRALKSDARPLANAQWICPVDGAISQFGRIGGDQIFQAKGYRYSTRALLGGDAQLAAQFDNGDFATIYLSPKDYHRIHMPAAGRLLRMIHVPGDLFS
;
A
#
# COMPACT_ATOMS: atom_id res chain seq x y z
N MET A 1 21.68 -13.46 -15.74
CA MET A 1 20.22 -13.38 -16.02
C MET A 1 19.98 -12.17 -16.88
N THR A 2 19.62 -12.37 -18.13
CA THR A 2 19.26 -11.29 -19.06
C THR A 2 17.95 -10.65 -18.61
N LYS A 3 18.00 -9.37 -18.26
CA LYS A 3 16.76 -8.61 -17.95
C LYS A 3 15.87 -8.65 -19.18
N SER A 4 14.59 -8.98 -18.99
CA SER A 4 13.60 -8.96 -20.08
C SER A 4 13.59 -7.57 -20.75
N LEU A 5 13.39 -7.52 -22.07
CA LEU A 5 13.29 -6.26 -22.84
C LEU A 5 12.27 -5.29 -22.23
N SER A 6 11.16 -5.83 -21.70
CA SER A 6 10.14 -5.05 -20.98
C SER A 6 10.68 -4.34 -19.73
N VAL A 7 11.59 -4.99 -19.00
CA VAL A 7 12.24 -4.39 -17.82
C VAL A 7 13.20 -3.27 -18.25
N CYS A 8 13.97 -3.47 -19.33
CA CYS A 8 14.86 -2.43 -19.85
C CYS A 8 14.08 -1.19 -20.32
N LEU A 9 12.93 -1.38 -20.98
CA LEU A 9 12.07 -0.27 -21.40
C LEU A 9 11.52 0.53 -20.21
N GLN A 10 11.27 -0.09 -19.07
CA GLN A 10 10.80 0.61 -17.86
C GLN A 10 11.81 1.63 -17.32
N TYR A 11 13.12 1.42 -17.53
CA TYR A 11 14.14 2.40 -17.12
C TYR A 11 14.13 3.67 -17.98
N LEU A 12 13.61 3.62 -19.20
CA LEU A 12 13.51 4.75 -20.11
C LEU A 12 12.24 5.59 -19.89
N LEU A 13 11.27 5.07 -19.14
CA LEU A 13 10.01 5.77 -18.90
C LEU A 13 10.21 6.92 -17.90
N PRO A 14 9.58 8.08 -18.12
CA PRO A 14 9.58 9.19 -17.16
C PRO A 14 8.67 8.86 -15.97
N LYS A 15 9.16 8.03 -15.05
CA LYS A 15 8.40 7.44 -13.95
C LYS A 15 7.64 8.47 -13.11
N LEU A 16 8.30 9.57 -12.74
CA LEU A 16 7.68 10.64 -11.95
C LEU A 16 6.52 11.29 -12.70
N ALA A 17 6.69 11.60 -13.98
CA ALA A 17 5.64 12.21 -14.80
C ALA A 17 4.44 11.26 -14.98
N LEU A 18 4.70 9.97 -15.19
CA LEU A 18 3.64 8.95 -15.28
C LEU A 18 2.87 8.80 -13.96
N THR A 19 3.57 8.84 -12.84
CA THR A 19 2.92 8.76 -11.52
C THR A 19 2.11 10.01 -11.22
N ASP A 20 2.63 11.19 -11.53
CA ASP A 20 1.89 12.45 -11.38
C ASP A 20 0.63 12.45 -12.27
N PHE A 21 0.77 12.02 -13.52
CA PHE A 21 -0.38 11.87 -14.42
C PHE A 21 -1.41 10.87 -13.88
N ALA A 22 -0.97 9.69 -13.43
CA ALA A 22 -1.85 8.68 -12.83
C ALA A 22 -2.54 9.21 -11.56
N GLY A 23 -1.81 9.95 -10.72
CA GLY A 23 -2.37 10.59 -9.52
C GLY A 23 -3.43 11.64 -9.87
N ARG A 24 -3.17 12.49 -10.87
CA ARG A 24 -4.16 13.48 -11.36
C ARG A 24 -5.39 12.80 -11.92
N PHE A 25 -5.21 11.74 -12.71
CA PHE A 25 -6.31 10.96 -13.26
C PHE A 25 -7.12 10.28 -12.14
N ALA A 26 -6.46 9.68 -11.15
CA ALA A 26 -7.13 9.03 -10.03
C ALA A 26 -7.96 10.02 -9.17
N ASN A 27 -7.53 11.28 -9.10
CA ASN A 27 -8.24 12.34 -8.36
C ASN A 27 -9.20 13.16 -9.24
N TRP A 28 -9.32 12.83 -10.53
CA TRP A 28 -10.20 13.55 -11.44
C TRP A 28 -11.68 13.27 -11.16
N HIS A 29 -12.46 14.33 -11.05
CA HIS A 29 -13.91 14.29 -10.84
C HIS A 29 -14.64 14.26 -12.20
N GLY A 30 -14.51 13.14 -12.90
CA GLY A 30 -15.04 12.95 -14.25
C GLY A 30 -16.49 12.46 -14.30
N GLY A 31 -17.20 12.42 -13.17
CA GLY A 31 -18.60 12.00 -13.11
C GLY A 31 -18.81 10.62 -13.74
N ARG A 32 -19.61 10.53 -14.80
CA ARG A 32 -19.94 9.25 -15.47
C ARG A 32 -18.72 8.46 -15.95
N TRP A 33 -17.63 9.13 -16.33
CA TRP A 33 -16.38 8.50 -16.75
C TRP A 33 -15.66 7.86 -15.55
N THR A 34 -15.57 8.59 -14.44
CA THR A 34 -15.03 8.05 -13.19
C THR A 34 -15.79 6.80 -12.76
N HIS A 35 -17.13 6.85 -12.74
CA HIS A 35 -17.97 5.72 -12.38
C HIS A 35 -17.82 4.52 -13.35
N ALA A 36 -17.57 4.78 -14.64
CA ALA A 36 -17.29 3.72 -15.61
C ALA A 36 -15.96 3.01 -15.32
N VAL A 37 -14.91 3.79 -14.99
CA VAL A 37 -13.60 3.25 -14.58
C VAL A 37 -13.72 2.43 -13.30
N ILE A 38 -14.43 2.96 -12.28
CA ILE A 38 -14.65 2.24 -11.02
C ILE A 38 -15.40 0.92 -11.28
N ARG A 39 -16.49 0.92 -12.05
CA ARG A 39 -17.23 -0.32 -12.39
C ARG A 39 -16.35 -1.34 -13.10
N TRP A 40 -15.54 -0.90 -14.06
CA TRP A 40 -14.59 -1.77 -14.73
C TRP A 40 -13.57 -2.36 -13.74
N PHE A 41 -13.03 -1.55 -12.84
CA PHE A 41 -12.06 -1.97 -11.82
C PHE A 41 -12.66 -2.97 -10.84
N VAL A 42 -13.86 -2.68 -10.31
CA VAL A 42 -14.60 -3.59 -9.41
C VAL A 42 -14.77 -4.96 -10.05
N LYS A 43 -15.23 -4.99 -11.31
CA LYS A 43 -15.41 -6.23 -12.06
C LYS A 43 -14.09 -6.93 -12.38
N ARG A 44 -13.07 -6.18 -12.79
CA ARG A 44 -11.76 -6.72 -13.21
C ARG A 44 -10.99 -7.38 -12.08
N TYR A 45 -11.07 -6.79 -10.89
CA TYR A 45 -10.33 -7.25 -9.71
C TYR A 45 -11.20 -7.96 -8.69
N ASN A 46 -12.49 -8.11 -8.96
CA ASN A 46 -13.47 -8.73 -8.05
C ASN A 46 -13.46 -8.06 -6.67
N VAL A 47 -13.58 -6.72 -6.67
CA VAL A 47 -13.64 -5.94 -5.43
C VAL A 47 -14.95 -6.21 -4.71
N ASN A 48 -14.89 -6.57 -3.42
CA ASN A 48 -16.07 -6.74 -2.60
C ASN A 48 -16.63 -5.36 -2.19
N MET A 49 -17.74 -4.97 -2.80
CA MET A 49 -18.41 -3.70 -2.46
C MET A 49 -19.42 -3.86 -1.30
N ASP A 50 -19.78 -5.09 -0.93
CA ASP A 50 -20.73 -5.34 0.17
C ASP A 50 -20.13 -4.94 1.53
N GLU A 51 -18.81 -4.92 1.64
CA GLU A 51 -18.09 -4.48 2.83
C GLU A 51 -17.88 -2.96 2.89
N ALA A 52 -18.06 -2.25 1.76
CA ALA A 52 -17.88 -0.80 1.71
C ALA A 52 -18.95 -0.09 2.55
N ALA A 53 -18.56 0.98 3.24
CA ALA A 53 -19.50 1.83 3.98
C ALA A 53 -20.54 2.44 3.04
N ASP A 54 -20.14 2.73 1.80
CA ASP A 54 -21.01 3.10 0.71
C ASP A 54 -20.79 2.15 -0.46
N ALA A 55 -21.80 1.36 -0.77
CA ALA A 55 -21.74 0.39 -1.87
C ALA A 55 -22.11 1.01 -3.23
N ASP A 56 -22.69 2.20 -3.25
CA ASP A 56 -23.05 2.87 -4.50
C ASP A 56 -21.85 3.56 -5.15
N ILE A 57 -21.42 3.00 -6.27
CA ILE A 57 -20.29 3.52 -7.05
C ILE A 57 -20.50 4.99 -7.48
N THR A 58 -21.75 5.43 -7.62
CA THR A 58 -22.04 6.78 -8.10
C THR A 58 -21.80 7.87 -7.04
N HIS A 59 -21.61 7.49 -5.79
CA HIS A 59 -21.31 8.42 -4.71
C HIS A 59 -19.82 8.78 -4.61
N TYR A 60 -18.93 8.03 -5.26
CA TYR A 60 -17.51 8.33 -5.25
C TYR A 60 -17.17 9.43 -6.26
N ALA A 61 -16.63 10.53 -5.79
CA ALA A 61 -16.29 11.69 -6.60
C ALA A 61 -15.11 11.42 -7.55
N SER A 62 -14.17 10.56 -7.13
CA SER A 62 -12.96 10.21 -7.88
C SER A 62 -12.64 8.72 -7.74
N PHE A 63 -11.75 8.22 -8.61
CA PHE A 63 -11.24 6.85 -8.46
C PHE A 63 -10.45 6.68 -7.15
N ASN A 64 -9.70 7.70 -6.74
CA ASN A 64 -8.93 7.66 -5.50
C ASN A 64 -9.84 7.58 -4.26
N ASP A 65 -10.96 8.29 -4.28
CA ASP A 65 -11.98 8.24 -3.24
C ASP A 65 -12.56 6.81 -3.09
N PHE A 66 -12.89 6.16 -4.21
CA PHE A 66 -13.27 4.75 -4.23
C PHE A 66 -12.14 3.83 -3.76
N PHE A 67 -10.91 4.03 -4.24
CA PHE A 67 -9.77 3.16 -3.92
C PHE A 67 -9.43 3.19 -2.43
N THR A 68 -9.60 4.35 -1.80
CA THR A 68 -9.44 4.56 -0.35
C THR A 68 -10.76 4.54 0.42
N ARG A 69 -11.79 3.85 -0.09
CA ARG A 69 -13.12 3.77 0.50
C ARG A 69 -13.09 3.32 1.97
N ALA A 70 -14.02 3.80 2.77
CA ALA A 70 -14.25 3.28 4.10
C ALA A 70 -14.97 1.92 4.05
N LEU A 71 -14.78 1.09 5.06
CA LEU A 71 -15.56 -0.12 5.27
C LEU A 71 -16.68 0.14 6.28
N LYS A 72 -17.70 -0.73 6.29
CA LYS A 72 -18.69 -0.81 7.36
C LYS A 72 -17.99 -1.06 8.70
N SER A 73 -18.56 -0.56 9.78
CA SER A 73 -17.95 -0.63 11.11
C SER A 73 -17.74 -2.06 11.62
N ASP A 74 -18.53 -2.99 11.14
CA ASP A 74 -18.51 -4.43 11.49
C ASP A 74 -17.72 -5.30 10.50
N ALA A 75 -17.25 -4.73 9.38
CA ALA A 75 -16.54 -5.48 8.34
C ALA A 75 -15.20 -6.05 8.80
N ARG A 76 -14.58 -5.45 9.81
CA ARG A 76 -13.32 -5.92 10.40
C ARG A 76 -13.43 -5.87 11.92
N PRO A 77 -13.98 -6.93 12.56
CA PRO A 77 -14.04 -7.02 14.01
C PRO A 77 -12.62 -7.05 14.60
N LEU A 78 -12.38 -6.21 15.60
CA LEU A 78 -11.10 -6.15 16.28
C LEU A 78 -10.94 -7.37 17.20
N ALA A 79 -9.81 -8.07 17.08
CA ALA A 79 -9.46 -9.13 18.01
C ALA A 79 -9.14 -8.54 19.40
N ASN A 80 -9.47 -9.29 20.47
CA ASN A 80 -9.02 -8.96 21.81
C ASN A 80 -7.55 -9.38 21.97
N ALA A 81 -6.64 -8.59 21.40
CA ALA A 81 -5.21 -8.86 21.38
C ALA A 81 -4.42 -7.55 21.54
N GLN A 82 -3.19 -7.66 22.03
CA GLN A 82 -2.29 -6.52 22.18
C GLN A 82 -1.91 -5.91 20.82
N TRP A 83 -1.77 -6.75 19.81
CA TRP A 83 -1.43 -6.37 18.44
C TRP A 83 -2.46 -6.94 17.47
N ILE A 84 -2.87 -6.12 16.54
CA ILE A 84 -3.79 -6.51 15.45
C ILE A 84 -3.14 -6.23 14.10
N CYS A 85 -3.59 -6.93 13.05
CA CYS A 85 -3.09 -6.69 11.71
C CYS A 85 -3.47 -5.27 11.25
N PRO A 86 -2.51 -4.44 10.80
CA PRO A 86 -2.78 -3.04 10.46
C PRO A 86 -3.43 -2.85 9.09
N VAL A 87 -3.48 -3.88 8.24
CA VAL A 87 -3.95 -3.81 6.85
C VAL A 87 -4.60 -5.12 6.41
N ASP A 88 -5.49 -5.04 5.43
CA ASP A 88 -5.90 -6.20 4.66
C ASP A 88 -4.83 -6.54 3.63
N GLY A 89 -4.47 -7.81 3.51
CA GLY A 89 -3.49 -8.23 2.52
C GLY A 89 -2.92 -9.61 2.79
N ALA A 90 -1.99 -10.03 1.96
CA ALA A 90 -1.28 -11.28 2.10
C ALA A 90 0.13 -11.04 2.66
N ILE A 91 0.51 -11.73 3.73
CA ILE A 91 1.89 -11.71 4.22
C ILE A 91 2.77 -12.34 3.16
N SER A 92 3.63 -11.54 2.53
CA SER A 92 4.57 -12.03 1.53
C SER A 92 5.87 -12.52 2.16
N GLN A 93 6.30 -11.86 3.25
CA GLN A 93 7.47 -12.27 4.03
C GLN A 93 7.37 -11.78 5.47
N PHE A 94 8.00 -12.51 6.36
CA PHE A 94 8.20 -12.12 7.76
C PHE A 94 9.45 -12.81 8.30
N GLY A 95 10.01 -12.27 9.37
CA GLY A 95 11.17 -12.87 10.01
C GLY A 95 11.92 -11.91 10.91
N ARG A 96 13.08 -12.36 11.35
CA ARG A 96 14.02 -11.56 12.15
C ARG A 96 14.77 -10.57 11.28
N ILE A 97 14.98 -9.36 11.81
CA ILE A 97 15.92 -8.39 11.25
C ILE A 97 17.33 -8.84 11.65
N GLY A 98 18.13 -9.22 10.65
CA GLY A 98 19.52 -9.62 10.87
C GLY A 98 20.46 -8.42 10.76
N GLY A 99 20.93 -7.90 11.89
CA GLY A 99 21.59 -6.59 11.93
C GLY A 99 20.60 -5.50 11.49
N ASP A 100 20.87 -4.82 10.36
CA ASP A 100 19.95 -3.84 9.77
C ASP A 100 19.23 -4.36 8.49
N GLN A 101 19.34 -5.67 8.20
CA GLN A 101 18.86 -6.23 6.92
C GLN A 101 17.44 -6.80 7.04
N ILE A 102 16.56 -6.30 6.21
CA ILE A 102 15.21 -6.81 6.00
C ILE A 102 15.17 -7.54 4.65
N PHE A 103 14.68 -8.78 4.65
CA PHE A 103 14.50 -9.54 3.43
C PHE A 103 13.15 -9.16 2.79
N GLN A 104 13.18 -8.68 1.53
CA GLN A 104 11.96 -8.36 0.81
C GLN A 104 11.73 -9.30 -0.38
N ALA A 105 10.46 -9.42 -0.80
CA ALA A 105 10.07 -10.22 -1.96
C ALA A 105 10.90 -9.88 -3.21
N LYS A 106 11.06 -10.85 -4.11
CA LYS A 106 11.81 -10.74 -5.38
C LYS A 106 13.35 -10.64 -5.22
N GLY A 107 13.92 -11.07 -4.08
CA GLY A 107 15.38 -11.14 -3.90
C GLY A 107 16.05 -9.81 -3.59
N TYR A 108 15.30 -8.75 -3.36
CA TYR A 108 15.85 -7.48 -2.88
C TYR A 108 16.02 -7.51 -1.37
N ARG A 109 17.12 -6.93 -0.91
CA ARG A 109 17.38 -6.67 0.51
C ARG A 109 17.31 -5.17 0.75
N TYR A 110 16.65 -4.80 1.82
CA TYR A 110 16.57 -3.42 2.28
C TYR A 110 17.19 -3.33 3.66
N SER A 111 17.87 -2.24 3.94
CA SER A 111 18.26 -1.98 5.31
C SER A 111 17.16 -1.21 6.04
N THR A 112 16.99 -1.49 7.33
CA THR A 112 16.08 -0.74 8.20
C THR A 112 16.38 0.75 8.12
N ARG A 113 17.67 1.10 8.09
CA ARG A 113 18.12 2.48 7.94
C ARG A 113 17.64 3.12 6.64
N ALA A 114 17.71 2.42 5.51
CA ALA A 114 17.25 2.96 4.22
C ALA A 114 15.72 3.19 4.23
N LEU A 115 14.95 2.25 4.79
CA LEU A 115 13.49 2.38 4.92
C LEU A 115 13.07 3.55 5.82
N LEU A 116 13.90 3.91 6.80
CA LEU A 116 13.66 5.00 7.73
C LEU A 116 14.34 6.32 7.32
N GLY A 117 14.63 6.48 6.02
CA GLY A 117 15.17 7.73 5.46
C GLY A 117 16.61 8.05 5.87
N GLY A 118 17.41 7.05 6.25
CA GLY A 118 18.79 7.19 6.64
C GLY A 118 19.02 7.46 8.13
N ASP A 119 17.97 7.56 8.93
CA ASP A 119 18.05 7.79 10.39
C ASP A 119 18.61 6.55 11.10
N ALA A 120 19.90 6.58 11.43
CA ALA A 120 20.59 5.47 12.07
C ALA A 120 20.13 5.24 13.54
N GLN A 121 19.77 6.30 14.27
CA GLN A 121 19.32 6.17 15.66
C GLN A 121 17.93 5.53 15.72
N LEU A 122 17.06 5.91 14.81
CA LEU A 122 15.74 5.29 14.70
C LEU A 122 15.87 3.84 14.23
N ALA A 123 16.73 3.56 13.27
CA ALA A 123 16.97 2.21 12.75
C ALA A 123 17.49 1.25 13.83
N ALA A 124 18.40 1.70 14.68
CA ALA A 124 18.96 0.89 15.77
C ALA A 124 17.91 0.39 16.78
N GLN A 125 16.76 1.06 16.87
CA GLN A 125 15.66 0.59 17.75
C GLN A 125 15.00 -0.70 17.23
N PHE A 126 15.23 -1.05 15.97
CA PHE A 126 14.69 -2.26 15.33
C PHE A 126 15.74 -3.37 15.19
N ASP A 127 16.98 -3.15 15.63
CA ASP A 127 18.03 -4.16 15.56
C ASP A 127 17.59 -5.43 16.31
N ASN A 128 17.75 -6.59 15.65
CA ASN A 128 17.29 -7.88 16.14
C ASN A 128 15.77 -7.99 16.43
N GLY A 129 14.99 -7.03 15.93
CA GLY A 129 13.54 -7.08 15.94
C GLY A 129 12.98 -8.03 14.91
N ASP A 130 11.69 -7.93 14.69
CA ASP A 130 10.97 -8.70 13.67
C ASP A 130 10.36 -7.78 12.61
N PHE A 131 10.15 -8.30 11.40
CA PHE A 131 9.46 -7.58 10.34
C PHE A 131 8.41 -8.45 9.67
N ALA A 132 7.42 -7.80 9.09
CA ALA A 132 6.47 -8.43 8.18
C ALA A 132 6.25 -7.53 6.98
N THR A 133 6.25 -8.12 5.78
CA THR A 133 5.88 -7.45 4.53
C THR A 133 4.51 -7.96 4.12
N ILE A 134 3.54 -7.06 4.04
CA ILE A 134 2.17 -7.38 3.67
C ILE A 134 1.87 -6.73 2.32
N TYR A 135 1.44 -7.54 1.37
CA TYR A 135 1.06 -7.10 0.04
C TYR A 135 -0.45 -6.88 -0.04
N LEU A 136 -0.84 -5.66 -0.39
CA LEU A 136 -2.23 -5.31 -0.67
C LEU A 136 -2.46 -5.43 -2.18
N SER A 137 -3.33 -6.34 -2.58
CA SER A 137 -3.73 -6.47 -3.98
C SER A 137 -4.75 -5.38 -4.35
N PRO A 138 -4.95 -5.07 -5.64
CA PRO A 138 -5.87 -4.00 -6.05
C PRO A 138 -7.30 -4.11 -5.51
N LYS A 139 -7.76 -5.31 -5.17
CA LYS A 139 -9.10 -5.54 -4.60
C LYS A 139 -9.20 -5.26 -3.10
N ASP A 140 -8.06 -5.28 -2.41
CA ASP A 140 -8.03 -5.21 -0.95
C ASP A 140 -8.42 -3.82 -0.45
N TYR A 141 -8.61 -3.70 0.84
CA TYR A 141 -8.87 -2.44 1.52
C TYR A 141 -7.56 -1.67 1.71
N HIS A 142 -7.49 -0.44 1.19
CA HIS A 142 -6.23 0.31 1.10
C HIS A 142 -6.07 1.40 2.17
N ARG A 143 -6.70 1.24 3.34
CA ARG A 143 -6.39 2.08 4.51
C ARG A 143 -5.54 1.30 5.50
N ILE A 144 -4.52 1.97 6.05
CA ILE A 144 -3.65 1.42 7.09
C ILE A 144 -4.17 1.89 8.44
N HIS A 145 -4.24 0.99 9.39
CA HIS A 145 -4.69 1.26 10.76
C HIS A 145 -3.55 1.06 11.76
N MET A 146 -3.67 1.69 12.92
CA MET A 146 -2.73 1.46 14.02
C MET A 146 -2.82 0.01 14.50
N PRO A 147 -1.69 -0.73 14.57
CA PRO A 147 -1.69 -2.13 15.03
C PRO A 147 -1.93 -2.28 16.53
N ALA A 148 -1.80 -1.20 17.29
CA ALA A 148 -2.04 -1.14 18.72
C ALA A 148 -2.53 0.25 19.12
N ALA A 149 -3.08 0.39 20.33
CA ALA A 149 -3.42 1.69 20.88
C ALA A 149 -2.14 2.54 21.03
N GLY A 150 -2.19 3.78 20.55
CA GLY A 150 -1.04 4.67 20.58
C GLY A 150 -1.36 6.08 20.09
N ARG A 151 -0.36 6.96 20.21
CA ARG A 151 -0.42 8.33 19.72
C ARG A 151 0.64 8.52 18.63
N LEU A 152 0.25 9.01 17.47
CA LEU A 152 1.19 9.38 16.41
C LEU A 152 2.03 10.57 16.88
N LEU A 153 3.34 10.35 17.02
CA LEU A 153 4.29 11.39 17.44
C LEU A 153 4.98 12.03 16.24
N ARG A 154 5.29 11.24 15.20
CA ARG A 154 6.03 11.68 14.03
C ARG A 154 5.63 10.87 12.80
N MET A 155 5.57 11.54 11.66
CA MET A 155 5.41 10.93 10.34
C MET A 155 6.58 11.36 9.46
N ILE A 156 7.24 10.40 8.80
CA ILE A 156 8.38 10.66 7.91
C ILE A 156 8.02 10.13 6.54
N HIS A 157 8.06 11.01 5.54
CA HIS A 157 7.92 10.61 4.14
C HIS A 157 9.30 10.33 3.56
N VAL A 158 9.54 9.10 3.13
CA VAL A 158 10.78 8.69 2.44
C VAL A 158 10.42 8.45 0.98
N PRO A 159 10.90 9.30 0.05
CA PRO A 159 10.66 9.07 -1.37
C PRO A 159 11.38 7.81 -1.84
N GLY A 160 10.70 7.01 -2.66
CA GLY A 160 11.25 5.79 -3.25
C GLY A 160 11.20 5.79 -4.76
N ASP A 161 11.75 4.74 -5.38
CA ASP A 161 11.62 4.51 -6.81
C ASP A 161 10.26 3.83 -7.12
N LEU A 162 9.65 4.20 -8.25
CA LEU A 162 8.25 3.95 -8.55
C LEU A 162 7.94 2.62 -9.24
N PHE A 163 8.93 1.85 -9.61
CA PHE A 163 8.75 0.52 -10.18
C PHE A 163 9.68 -0.46 -9.48
N SER A 164 9.09 -1.54 -9.01
CA SER A 164 9.80 -2.65 -8.37
C SER A 164 9.84 -3.88 -9.29
#